data_1921da50c87df5139d3339d3c4bbb7f5
#
_entry.id   1921da50c87df5139d3339d3c4bbb7f5
#
_cell.length_a   1.000
_cell.length_b   1.000
_cell.length_c   1.000
_cell.angle_alpha   90.00
_cell.angle_beta   90.00
_cell.angle_gamma   90.00
#
_symmetry.space_group_name_H-M   'P 1'
#
loop_
_entity.id
_entity.type
_entity.pdbx_description
1 polymer ?
#
loop_
_entity_poly.entity_id
_entity_poly.type
_entity_poly.pdbx_seq_one_letter_code
_entity_poly.pdbx_strand_id
1 'polypeptide(L)'
;MASLVQRGNRFCVVYQYTNENGERKQKWETYKTASEAKRRKKEIEYKEELGSFTVPKCKTLDDLLKEYVALYGKATWAMSTYSSNVGLIDHYFSPIIGQLKLKEITTRVIEKYYQQLLKTKPVDPVIGKKKNEFLTPHTVRSIHKLLHSCFEQAVKWELMEKNPTDYASVPKAEYKKREIWTAEVLFQALELCDDERLKLCLNLAFSCSLRIGELLGLTWDCVEISPKAIAAGKAYIQVNKELQRVSRDTLTKLESKDVILVFPPTSSRTSTVQVLKAPKTASSVRKIFLPRTVAEMLIKWKEGQQEVIEALGD
;
A
#
# COMPACT_ATOMS: atom_id res chain seq x y z
N MET A 1 -21.96 35.09 9.92
CA MET A 1 -21.70 35.61 11.30
C MET A 1 -22.06 34.53 12.31
N ALA A 2 -21.16 34.25 13.24
CA ALA A 2 -21.40 33.29 14.31
C ALA A 2 -22.10 33.96 15.50
N SER A 3 -23.08 33.27 16.13
CA SER A 3 -23.78 33.74 17.31
C SER A 3 -23.54 32.85 18.50
N LEU A 4 -23.61 33.38 19.72
CA LEU A 4 -23.42 32.65 20.96
C LEU A 4 -24.78 32.54 21.68
N VAL A 5 -25.18 31.31 21.97
CA VAL A 5 -26.46 31.00 22.60
C VAL A 5 -26.22 30.16 23.86
N GLN A 6 -26.78 30.56 25.00
CA GLN A 6 -26.75 29.77 26.21
C GLN A 6 -27.99 28.88 26.31
N ARG A 7 -27.79 27.58 26.56
CA ARG A 7 -28.87 26.62 26.82
C ARG A 7 -28.59 25.90 28.13
N GLY A 8 -29.30 26.30 29.16
CA GLY A 8 -29.06 25.79 30.53
C GLY A 8 -27.60 26.04 30.97
N ASN A 9 -26.89 25.00 31.39
CA ASN A 9 -25.50 25.06 31.83
C ASN A 9 -24.46 24.92 30.68
N ARG A 10 -24.89 25.02 29.41
CA ARG A 10 -24.00 24.88 28.25
C ARG A 10 -24.05 26.11 27.36
N PHE A 11 -22.94 26.37 26.66
CA PHE A 11 -22.77 27.49 25.75
C PHE A 11 -22.64 26.95 24.32
N CYS A 12 -23.47 27.43 23.40
CA CYS A 12 -23.49 27.00 22.01
C CYS A 12 -23.01 28.13 21.09
N VAL A 13 -22.14 27.80 20.15
CA VAL A 13 -21.80 28.66 19.01
C VAL A 13 -22.62 28.18 17.82
N VAL A 14 -23.38 29.11 17.24
CA VAL A 14 -24.30 28.85 16.10
C VAL A 14 -23.81 29.63 14.93
N TYR A 15 -23.61 28.97 13.78
CA TYR A 15 -23.18 29.64 12.56
C TYR A 15 -23.73 28.93 11.32
N GLN A 16 -23.80 29.70 10.22
CA GLN A 16 -24.19 29.16 8.93
C GLN A 16 -22.96 28.81 8.10
N TYR A 17 -23.05 27.75 7.33
CA TYR A 17 -22.02 27.34 6.37
C TYR A 17 -22.68 26.84 5.09
N THR A 18 -21.97 26.95 3.97
CA THR A 18 -22.41 26.39 2.69
C THR A 18 -21.82 24.98 2.56
N ASN A 19 -22.67 23.98 2.28
CA ASN A 19 -22.21 22.62 2.01
C ASN A 19 -21.70 22.49 0.56
N GLU A 20 -21.20 21.33 0.19
CA GLU A 20 -20.68 21.04 -1.16
C GLU A 20 -21.72 21.15 -2.27
N ASN A 21 -22.99 21.02 -1.93
CA ASN A 21 -24.09 21.15 -2.88
C ASN A 21 -24.54 22.62 -3.03
N GLY A 22 -23.81 23.58 -2.43
CA GLY A 22 -24.19 24.99 -2.45
C GLY A 22 -25.31 25.38 -1.49
N GLU A 23 -25.79 24.44 -0.66
CA GLU A 23 -26.89 24.72 0.28
C GLU A 23 -26.36 25.34 1.57
N ARG A 24 -27.04 26.38 2.05
CA ARG A 24 -26.76 26.99 3.36
C ARG A 24 -27.35 26.14 4.47
N LYS A 25 -26.49 25.68 5.40
CA LYS A 25 -26.86 24.89 6.58
C LYS A 25 -26.41 25.57 7.86
N GLN A 26 -27.12 25.34 8.94
CA GLN A 26 -26.79 25.84 10.27
C GLN A 26 -26.13 24.76 11.10
N LYS A 27 -25.05 25.10 11.80
CA LYS A 27 -24.35 24.21 12.72
C LYS A 27 -24.34 24.76 14.13
N TRP A 28 -24.49 23.85 15.09
CA TRP A 28 -24.45 24.10 16.52
C TRP A 28 -23.27 23.38 17.13
N GLU A 29 -22.36 24.11 17.77
CA GLU A 29 -21.24 23.52 18.54
C GLU A 29 -21.45 23.86 20.01
N THR A 30 -21.45 22.85 20.90
CA THR A 30 -21.74 23.00 22.33
C THR A 30 -20.45 22.91 23.15
N TYR A 31 -20.28 23.84 24.09
CA TYR A 31 -19.12 23.97 24.95
C TYR A 31 -19.54 23.96 26.43
N LYS A 32 -18.62 23.53 27.30
CA LYS A 32 -18.86 23.51 28.76
C LYS A 32 -18.70 24.88 29.39
N THR A 33 -17.86 25.74 28.85
CA THR A 33 -17.56 27.07 29.39
C THR A 33 -17.84 28.18 28.39
N ALA A 34 -18.24 29.36 28.89
CA ALA A 34 -18.46 30.55 28.09
C ALA A 34 -17.17 31.01 27.38
N SER A 35 -16.02 30.81 28.03
CA SER A 35 -14.70 31.20 27.50
C SER A 35 -14.35 30.41 26.24
N GLU A 36 -14.54 29.06 26.26
CA GLU A 36 -14.33 28.19 25.09
C GLU A 36 -15.25 28.59 23.93
N ALA A 37 -16.53 28.82 24.19
CA ALA A 37 -17.48 29.21 23.18
C ALA A 37 -17.13 30.59 22.57
N LYS A 38 -16.74 31.57 23.39
CA LYS A 38 -16.29 32.89 22.90
C LYS A 38 -15.03 32.79 22.03
N ARG A 39 -14.05 31.95 22.43
CA ARG A 39 -12.84 31.72 21.64
C ARG A 39 -13.19 31.09 20.27
N ARG A 40 -14.06 30.10 20.27
CA ARG A 40 -14.50 29.46 19.03
C ARG A 40 -15.29 30.41 18.12
N LYS A 41 -16.14 31.24 18.68
CA LYS A 41 -16.85 32.26 17.92
C LYS A 41 -15.87 33.21 17.20
N LYS A 42 -14.88 33.74 17.91
CA LYS A 42 -13.82 34.61 17.33
C LYS A 42 -13.03 33.91 16.22
N GLU A 43 -12.68 32.64 16.43
CA GLU A 43 -11.98 31.85 15.42
C GLU A 43 -12.81 31.70 14.12
N ILE A 44 -14.12 31.46 14.25
CA ILE A 44 -15.01 31.32 13.11
C ILE A 44 -15.11 32.66 12.38
N GLU A 45 -15.36 33.76 13.10
CA GLU A 45 -15.47 35.09 12.55
C GLU A 45 -14.20 35.51 11.80
N TYR A 46 -13.02 35.27 12.39
CA TYR A 46 -11.74 35.54 11.76
C TYR A 46 -11.52 34.70 10.46
N LYS A 47 -11.90 33.43 10.47
CA LYS A 47 -11.81 32.58 9.27
C LYS A 47 -12.85 32.97 8.20
N GLU A 48 -14.04 33.41 8.62
CA GLU A 48 -15.05 33.99 7.69
C GLU A 48 -14.52 35.26 7.01
N GLU A 49 -13.87 36.16 7.75
CA GLU A 49 -13.25 37.38 7.21
C GLU A 49 -12.15 37.09 6.19
N LEU A 50 -11.34 36.03 6.44
CA LEU A 50 -10.30 35.57 5.51
C LEU A 50 -10.84 34.75 4.32
N GLY A 51 -12.15 34.48 4.26
CA GLY A 51 -12.76 33.66 3.23
C GLY A 51 -12.34 32.17 3.30
N SER A 52 -11.65 31.78 4.39
CA SER A 52 -11.09 30.42 4.57
C SER A 52 -11.92 29.52 5.50
N PHE A 53 -13.16 29.94 5.82
CA PHE A 53 -14.00 29.19 6.73
C PHE A 53 -14.64 27.99 6.05
N THR A 54 -14.11 26.82 6.30
CA THR A 54 -14.71 25.53 5.95
C THR A 54 -15.09 24.78 7.21
N VAL A 55 -16.23 24.08 7.19
CA VAL A 55 -16.60 23.17 8.29
C VAL A 55 -15.92 21.84 8.04
N PRO A 56 -14.93 21.42 8.86
CA PRO A 56 -14.26 20.14 8.66
C PRO A 56 -15.27 19.00 8.69
N LYS A 57 -15.32 18.19 7.65
CA LYS A 57 -16.10 16.94 7.61
C LYS A 57 -15.49 15.93 8.58
N CYS A 58 -14.17 15.82 8.54
CA CYS A 58 -13.39 14.91 9.38
C CYS A 58 -13.27 15.48 10.80
N LYS A 59 -13.82 14.80 11.78
CA LYS A 59 -13.69 15.14 13.20
C LYS A 59 -12.67 14.28 13.91
N THR A 60 -12.62 13.01 13.54
CA THR A 60 -11.76 11.98 14.12
C THR A 60 -10.69 11.54 13.12
N LEU A 61 -9.67 10.82 13.61
CA LEU A 61 -8.69 10.21 12.74
C LEU A 61 -9.33 9.17 11.80
N ASP A 62 -10.30 8.40 12.26
CA ASP A 62 -11.01 7.43 11.41
C ASP A 62 -11.75 8.10 10.25
N ASP A 63 -12.37 9.26 10.48
CA ASP A 63 -13.02 10.02 9.41
C ASP A 63 -11.98 10.44 8.37
N LEU A 64 -10.84 10.97 8.83
CA LEU A 64 -9.73 11.37 7.94
C LEU A 64 -9.14 10.18 7.17
N LEU A 65 -8.89 9.05 7.82
CA LEU A 65 -8.33 7.85 7.19
C LEU A 65 -9.27 7.28 6.12
N LYS A 66 -10.58 7.27 6.37
CA LYS A 66 -11.59 6.85 5.38
C LYS A 66 -11.57 7.74 4.15
N GLU A 67 -11.56 9.06 4.36
CA GLU A 67 -11.51 10.03 3.26
C GLU A 67 -10.18 9.95 2.50
N TYR A 68 -9.06 9.80 3.22
CA TYR A 68 -7.74 9.62 2.64
C TYR A 68 -7.64 8.36 1.76
N VAL A 69 -8.18 7.23 2.22
CA VAL A 69 -8.24 6.00 1.41
C VAL A 69 -9.14 6.18 0.20
N ALA A 70 -10.30 6.83 0.37
CA ALA A 70 -11.29 6.98 -0.69
C ALA A 70 -10.82 7.92 -1.82
N LEU A 71 -10.28 9.09 -1.47
CA LEU A 71 -9.90 10.13 -2.44
C LEU A 71 -8.45 9.98 -2.92
N TYR A 72 -7.52 9.75 -2.00
CA TYR A 72 -6.10 9.68 -2.34
C TYR A 72 -5.65 8.24 -2.60
N GLY A 73 -5.98 7.32 -1.71
CA GLY A 73 -5.50 5.94 -1.76
C GLY A 73 -5.94 5.20 -3.02
N LYS A 74 -7.24 5.24 -3.36
CA LYS A 74 -7.76 4.59 -4.57
C LYS A 74 -7.16 5.16 -5.86
N ALA A 75 -6.91 6.45 -5.91
CA ALA A 75 -6.36 7.10 -7.08
C ALA A 75 -4.86 6.81 -7.30
N THR A 76 -4.07 6.74 -6.20
CA THR A 76 -2.62 6.79 -6.28
C THR A 76 -1.90 5.48 -5.92
N TRP A 77 -2.51 4.64 -5.06
CA TRP A 77 -1.83 3.45 -4.57
C TRP A 77 -1.91 2.28 -5.56
N ALA A 78 -0.80 1.56 -5.68
CA ALA A 78 -0.81 0.24 -6.30
C ALA A 78 -1.57 -0.76 -5.41
N MET A 79 -2.11 -1.84 -5.97
CA MET A 79 -2.94 -2.83 -5.27
C MET A 79 -2.28 -3.37 -3.99
N SER A 80 -0.99 -3.71 -4.02
CA SER A 80 -0.26 -4.17 -2.83
C SER A 80 -0.15 -3.11 -1.74
N THR A 81 0.09 -1.86 -2.15
CA THR A 81 0.14 -0.72 -1.23
C THR A 81 -1.23 -0.45 -0.61
N TYR A 82 -2.29 -0.49 -1.41
CA TYR A 82 -3.66 -0.33 -0.96
C TYR A 82 -4.01 -1.39 0.09
N SER A 83 -3.84 -2.67 -0.23
CA SER A 83 -4.12 -3.77 0.69
C SER A 83 -3.31 -3.66 2.00
N SER A 84 -2.02 -3.35 1.90
CA SER A 84 -1.16 -3.19 3.08
C SER A 84 -1.57 -2.01 3.95
N ASN A 85 -1.85 -0.84 3.34
CA ASN A 85 -2.22 0.36 4.07
C ASN A 85 -3.59 0.23 4.74
N VAL A 86 -4.59 -0.34 4.04
CA VAL A 86 -5.90 -0.63 4.63
C VAL A 86 -5.75 -1.60 5.80
N GLY A 87 -4.96 -2.67 5.65
CA GLY A 87 -4.66 -3.59 6.74
C GLY A 87 -4.01 -2.90 7.96
N LEU A 88 -3.07 -1.98 7.74
CA LEU A 88 -2.49 -1.19 8.85
C LEU A 88 -3.54 -0.28 9.52
N ILE A 89 -4.43 0.33 8.75
CA ILE A 89 -5.51 1.17 9.26
C ILE A 89 -6.44 0.35 10.14
N ASP A 90 -6.95 -0.76 9.63
CA ASP A 90 -7.95 -1.58 10.31
C ASP A 90 -7.41 -2.23 11.60
N HIS A 91 -6.13 -2.62 11.59
CA HIS A 91 -5.55 -3.37 12.70
C HIS A 91 -4.85 -2.48 13.74
N TYR A 92 -4.31 -1.34 13.36
CA TYR A 92 -3.45 -0.57 14.26
C TYR A 92 -3.87 0.88 14.46
N PHE A 93 -4.51 1.53 13.48
CA PHE A 93 -4.98 2.91 13.67
C PHE A 93 -6.38 2.96 14.28
N SER A 94 -7.37 2.39 13.59
CA SER A 94 -8.77 2.49 13.99
C SER A 94 -9.03 2.01 15.42
N PRO A 95 -8.51 0.84 15.87
CA PRO A 95 -8.79 0.35 17.22
C PRO A 95 -8.02 1.09 18.32
N ILE A 96 -6.92 1.79 18.02
CA ILE A 96 -6.04 2.37 19.06
C ILE A 96 -6.24 3.89 19.15
N ILE A 97 -6.18 4.60 18.03
CA ILE A 97 -6.23 6.06 17.99
C ILE A 97 -7.29 6.63 17.05
N GLY A 98 -8.06 5.77 16.34
CA GLY A 98 -9.02 6.19 15.33
C GLY A 98 -10.10 7.16 15.84
N GLN A 99 -10.52 7.02 17.10
CA GLN A 99 -11.54 7.86 17.71
C GLN A 99 -11.04 9.20 18.25
N LEU A 100 -9.72 9.43 18.23
CA LEU A 100 -9.15 10.71 18.65
C LEU A 100 -9.58 11.83 17.67
N LYS A 101 -9.96 12.97 18.23
CA LYS A 101 -10.26 14.15 17.40
C LYS A 101 -8.97 14.71 16.81
N LEU A 102 -9.01 15.14 15.55
CA LEU A 102 -7.83 15.66 14.85
C LEU A 102 -7.09 16.74 15.64
N LYS A 103 -7.82 17.64 16.30
CA LYS A 103 -7.25 18.70 17.15
C LYS A 103 -6.56 18.20 18.43
N GLU A 104 -6.79 16.96 18.84
CA GLU A 104 -6.20 16.34 20.04
C GLU A 104 -4.91 15.58 19.69
N ILE A 105 -4.67 15.33 18.38
CA ILE A 105 -3.51 14.61 17.90
C ILE A 105 -2.30 15.56 17.85
N THR A 106 -1.46 15.44 18.85
CA THR A 106 -0.18 16.18 18.95
C THR A 106 1.00 15.24 18.74
N THR A 107 2.20 15.78 18.48
CA THR A 107 3.44 14.99 18.38
C THR A 107 3.63 14.09 19.59
N ARG A 108 3.36 14.59 20.81
CA ARG A 108 3.43 13.79 22.04
C ARG A 108 2.45 12.61 22.05
N VAL A 109 1.23 12.77 21.52
CA VAL A 109 0.24 11.69 21.38
C VAL A 109 0.75 10.63 20.41
N ILE A 110 1.33 11.05 19.28
CA ILE A 110 1.93 10.17 18.29
C ILE A 110 3.10 9.36 18.88
N GLU A 111 4.00 9.99 19.63
CA GLU A 111 5.11 9.27 20.27
C GLU A 111 4.63 8.24 21.31
N LYS A 112 3.63 8.58 22.12
CA LYS A 112 2.99 7.62 23.03
C LYS A 112 2.36 6.45 22.27
N TYR A 113 1.71 6.72 21.15
CA TYR A 113 1.16 5.70 20.28
C TYR A 113 2.24 4.75 19.74
N TYR A 114 3.41 5.25 19.31
CA TYR A 114 4.51 4.39 18.88
C TYR A 114 5.04 3.50 20.03
N GLN A 115 5.13 4.03 21.26
CA GLN A 115 5.50 3.21 22.42
C GLN A 115 4.46 2.13 22.73
N GLN A 116 3.18 2.42 22.54
CA GLN A 116 2.11 1.45 22.68
C GLN A 116 2.20 0.36 21.59
N LEU A 117 2.47 0.73 20.35
CA LEU A 117 2.63 -0.22 19.24
C LEU A 117 3.75 -1.23 19.49
N LEU A 118 4.88 -0.81 20.06
CA LEU A 118 6.00 -1.71 20.41
C LEU A 118 5.62 -2.75 21.47
N LYS A 119 4.49 -2.57 22.18
CA LYS A 119 3.92 -3.52 23.15
C LYS A 119 2.66 -4.22 22.63
N THR A 120 2.28 -3.93 21.37
CA THR A 120 1.11 -4.53 20.73
C THR A 120 1.49 -5.82 20.02
N LYS A 121 0.68 -6.85 20.19
CA LYS A 121 0.87 -8.13 19.47
C LYS A 121 0.56 -7.95 17.98
N PRO A 122 1.37 -8.54 17.08
CA PRO A 122 1.04 -8.53 15.66
C PRO A 122 -0.22 -9.36 15.38
N VAL A 123 -0.92 -9.01 14.31
CA VAL A 123 -2.03 -9.83 13.79
C VAL A 123 -1.51 -11.20 13.40
N ASP A 124 -2.29 -12.24 13.65
CA ASP A 124 -1.93 -13.61 13.29
C ASP A 124 -1.78 -13.74 11.77
N PRO A 125 -0.67 -14.31 11.29
CA PRO A 125 -0.52 -14.58 9.87
C PRO A 125 -1.55 -15.64 9.44
N VAL A 126 -2.09 -15.49 8.23
CA VAL A 126 -3.01 -16.49 7.64
C VAL A 126 -2.34 -17.85 7.47
N ILE A 127 -1.03 -17.86 7.22
CA ILE A 127 -0.21 -19.08 7.05
C ILE A 127 1.08 -18.93 7.85
N GLY A 128 1.41 -19.95 8.61
CA GLY A 128 2.65 -20.00 9.38
C GLY A 128 2.54 -19.52 10.82
N LYS A 129 3.68 -19.49 11.53
CA LYS A 129 3.76 -19.06 12.93
C LYS A 129 4.16 -17.59 13.03
N LYS A 130 3.70 -16.89 14.07
CA LYS A 130 4.20 -15.57 14.43
C LYS A 130 5.71 -15.61 14.63
N LYS A 131 6.42 -14.68 13.98
CA LYS A 131 7.88 -14.55 14.12
C LYS A 131 8.28 -13.74 15.34
N ASN A 132 7.42 -12.83 15.78
CA ASN A 132 7.70 -11.92 16.89
C ASN A 132 6.49 -11.86 17.82
N GLU A 133 6.74 -11.71 19.10
CA GLU A 133 5.70 -11.55 20.13
C GLU A 133 5.00 -10.18 20.03
N PHE A 134 5.78 -9.14 19.74
CA PHE A 134 5.30 -7.76 19.59
C PHE A 134 5.66 -7.18 18.22
N LEU A 135 5.02 -6.06 17.87
CA LEU A 135 5.34 -5.33 16.64
C LEU A 135 6.79 -4.86 16.65
N THR A 136 7.46 -5.05 15.52
CA THR A 136 8.85 -4.63 15.37
C THR A 136 8.98 -3.13 15.09
N PRO A 137 10.10 -2.49 15.42
CA PRO A 137 10.39 -1.10 15.03
C PRO A 137 10.21 -0.87 13.52
N HIS A 138 10.48 -1.86 12.68
CA HIS A 138 10.25 -1.78 11.24
C HIS A 138 8.76 -1.59 10.90
N THR A 139 7.86 -2.35 11.57
CA THR A 139 6.41 -2.21 11.38
C THR A 139 5.92 -0.85 11.87
N VAL A 140 6.41 -0.38 13.02
CA VAL A 140 6.09 0.96 13.55
C VAL A 140 6.53 2.06 12.58
N ARG A 141 7.69 1.92 11.92
CA ARG A 141 8.14 2.85 10.87
C ARG A 141 7.22 2.83 9.64
N SER A 142 6.69 1.68 9.26
CA SER A 142 5.71 1.58 8.16
C SER A 142 4.40 2.28 8.51
N ILE A 143 3.94 2.11 9.76
CA ILE A 143 2.78 2.80 10.34
C ILE A 143 3.03 4.32 10.35
N HIS A 144 4.20 4.76 10.81
CA HIS A 144 4.58 6.18 10.78
C HIS A 144 4.52 6.77 9.36
N LYS A 145 5.09 6.08 8.36
CA LYS A 145 5.08 6.56 6.96
C LYS A 145 3.66 6.77 6.43
N LEU A 146 2.75 5.85 6.73
CA LEU A 146 1.36 5.97 6.31
C LEU A 146 0.67 7.14 7.02
N LEU A 147 0.87 7.27 8.34
CA LEU A 147 0.29 8.35 9.14
C LEU A 147 0.83 9.72 8.72
N HIS A 148 2.14 9.82 8.48
CA HIS A 148 2.79 11.02 7.97
C HIS A 148 2.18 11.45 6.62
N SER A 149 2.07 10.52 5.67
CA SER A 149 1.46 10.80 4.37
C SER A 149 -0.02 11.20 4.47
N CYS A 150 -0.77 10.59 5.40
CA CYS A 150 -2.16 10.96 5.65
C CYS A 150 -2.29 12.39 6.22
N PHE A 151 -1.47 12.75 7.20
CA PHE A 151 -1.49 14.10 7.78
C PHE A 151 -0.94 15.16 6.83
N GLU A 152 0.07 14.85 6.01
CA GLU A 152 0.50 15.71 4.91
C GLU A 152 -0.65 16.03 3.96
N GLN A 153 -1.44 15.01 3.61
CA GLN A 153 -2.61 15.21 2.76
C GLN A 153 -3.71 16.00 3.48
N ALA A 154 -3.88 15.78 4.79
CA ALA A 154 -4.83 16.55 5.60
C ALA A 154 -4.45 18.05 5.68
N VAL A 155 -3.16 18.37 5.74
CA VAL A 155 -2.66 19.76 5.67
C VAL A 155 -2.96 20.34 4.29
N LYS A 156 -2.71 19.60 3.19
CA LYS A 156 -3.06 20.04 1.82
C LYS A 156 -4.56 20.24 1.60
N TRP A 157 -5.39 19.49 2.32
CA TRP A 157 -6.85 19.63 2.32
C TRP A 157 -7.34 20.70 3.32
N GLU A 158 -6.43 21.41 3.99
CA GLU A 158 -6.75 22.44 4.99
C GLU A 158 -7.56 21.94 6.20
N LEU A 159 -7.54 20.63 6.44
CA LEU A 159 -8.17 19.99 7.60
C LEU A 159 -7.33 20.13 8.87
N MET A 160 -6.02 20.34 8.72
CA MET A 160 -5.03 20.51 9.79
C MET A 160 -4.05 21.63 9.43
N GLU A 161 -3.60 22.39 10.44
CA GLU A 161 -2.63 23.48 10.23
C GLU A 161 -1.19 22.95 10.02
N LYS A 162 -0.86 21.83 10.65
CA LYS A 162 0.48 21.22 10.61
C LYS A 162 0.38 19.71 10.77
N ASN A 163 1.40 19.01 10.28
CA ASN A 163 1.53 17.57 10.44
C ASN A 163 2.16 17.24 11.81
N PRO A 164 1.43 16.57 12.72
CA PRO A 164 1.94 16.25 14.05
C PRO A 164 3.05 15.19 14.06
N THR A 165 3.29 14.52 12.94
CA THR A 165 4.33 13.48 12.82
C THR A 165 5.69 14.02 12.36
N ASP A 166 5.79 15.28 11.89
CA ASP A 166 7.04 15.85 11.35
C ASP A 166 8.21 15.80 12.35
N TYR A 167 7.91 16.04 13.61
CA TYR A 167 8.91 16.04 14.68
C TYR A 167 8.80 14.84 15.61
N ALA A 168 8.01 13.82 15.25
CA ALA A 168 7.84 12.64 16.08
C ALA A 168 9.06 11.71 15.99
N SER A 169 9.56 11.30 17.16
CA SER A 169 10.67 10.36 17.27
C SER A 169 10.23 8.94 16.91
N VAL A 170 10.71 8.45 15.76
CA VAL A 170 10.37 7.11 15.26
C VAL A 170 11.37 6.09 15.80
N PRO A 171 10.92 4.92 16.32
CA PRO A 171 11.82 3.88 16.79
C PRO A 171 12.87 3.47 15.75
N LYS A 172 14.12 3.34 16.19
CA LYS A 172 15.21 2.87 15.32
C LYS A 172 14.97 1.41 14.95
N ALA A 173 15.05 1.10 13.66
CA ALA A 173 14.98 -0.26 13.15
C ALA A 173 16.39 -0.70 12.73
N GLU A 174 16.83 -1.81 13.27
CA GLU A 174 18.08 -2.45 12.85
C GLU A 174 17.77 -3.36 11.66
N TYR A 175 18.58 -3.24 10.62
CA TYR A 175 18.49 -4.08 9.44
C TYR A 175 19.61 -5.10 9.46
N LYS A 176 19.24 -6.39 9.57
CA LYS A 176 20.21 -7.46 9.37
C LYS A 176 20.68 -7.44 7.92
N LYS A 177 21.99 -7.41 7.71
CA LYS A 177 22.58 -7.55 6.38
C LYS A 177 22.19 -8.96 5.86
N ARG A 178 21.60 -9.00 4.68
CA ARG A 178 21.26 -10.28 4.03
C ARG A 178 22.50 -10.80 3.32
N GLU A 179 22.72 -12.09 3.42
CA GLU A 179 23.71 -12.76 2.58
C GLU A 179 23.20 -12.80 1.14
N ILE A 180 24.08 -12.48 0.23
CA ILE A 180 23.82 -12.56 -1.22
C ILE A 180 24.58 -13.78 -1.73
N TRP A 181 23.92 -14.63 -2.47
CA TRP A 181 24.55 -15.80 -3.07
C TRP A 181 25.63 -15.36 -4.05
N THR A 182 26.78 -16.00 -3.94
CA THR A 182 27.87 -15.90 -4.94
C THR A 182 27.57 -16.85 -6.10
N ALA A 183 28.37 -16.75 -7.18
CA ALA A 183 28.25 -17.66 -8.32
C ALA A 183 28.49 -19.12 -7.89
N GLU A 184 29.44 -19.35 -6.99
CA GLU A 184 29.79 -20.70 -6.47
C GLU A 184 28.61 -21.30 -5.74
N VAL A 185 27.95 -20.53 -4.86
CA VAL A 185 26.75 -21.01 -4.12
C VAL A 185 25.62 -21.32 -5.09
N LEU A 186 25.43 -20.48 -6.14
CA LEU A 186 24.43 -20.76 -7.17
C LEU A 186 24.74 -22.07 -7.91
N PHE A 187 25.98 -22.28 -8.36
CA PHE A 187 26.34 -23.53 -9.06
C PHE A 187 26.10 -24.75 -8.21
N GLN A 188 26.54 -24.72 -6.94
CA GLN A 188 26.26 -25.84 -6.00
C GLN A 188 24.75 -26.09 -5.85
N ALA A 189 23.93 -25.01 -5.74
CA ALA A 189 22.49 -25.16 -5.65
C ALA A 189 21.87 -25.76 -6.92
N LEU A 190 22.38 -25.39 -8.11
CA LEU A 190 21.92 -25.95 -9.38
C LEU A 190 22.30 -27.44 -9.56
N GLU A 191 23.46 -27.84 -9.08
CA GLU A 191 23.90 -29.26 -9.08
C GLU A 191 23.02 -30.13 -8.19
N LEU A 192 22.61 -29.62 -7.02
CA LEU A 192 21.77 -30.33 -6.06
C LEU A 192 20.26 -30.26 -6.37
N CYS A 193 19.85 -29.45 -7.34
CA CYS A 193 18.46 -29.24 -7.68
C CYS A 193 18.00 -30.24 -8.74
N ASP A 194 16.98 -31.06 -8.46
CA ASP A 194 16.40 -32.01 -9.42
C ASP A 194 15.16 -31.41 -10.18
N ASP A 195 14.63 -30.26 -9.74
CA ASP A 195 13.49 -29.62 -10.39
C ASP A 195 13.98 -28.68 -11.52
N GLU A 196 13.73 -29.09 -12.76
CA GLU A 196 14.12 -28.32 -13.97
C GLU A 196 13.45 -26.93 -14.03
N ARG A 197 12.23 -26.75 -13.47
CA ARG A 197 11.59 -25.43 -13.38
C ARG A 197 12.33 -24.53 -12.43
N LEU A 198 12.74 -25.07 -11.27
CA LEU A 198 13.48 -24.30 -10.29
C LEU A 198 14.87 -23.95 -10.82
N LYS A 199 15.55 -24.87 -11.53
CA LYS A 199 16.82 -24.57 -12.24
C LYS A 199 16.65 -23.40 -13.21
N LEU A 200 15.63 -23.45 -14.06
CA LEU A 200 15.35 -22.38 -15.01
C LEU A 200 15.05 -21.05 -14.30
N CYS A 201 14.22 -21.06 -13.24
CA CYS A 201 13.93 -19.88 -12.44
C CYS A 201 15.18 -19.27 -11.80
N LEU A 202 16.07 -20.10 -11.23
CA LEU A 202 17.34 -19.66 -10.63
C LEU A 202 18.26 -19.03 -11.68
N ASN A 203 18.40 -19.67 -12.84
CA ASN A 203 19.21 -19.13 -13.95
C ASN A 203 18.65 -17.79 -14.47
N LEU A 204 17.34 -17.66 -14.69
CA LEU A 204 16.70 -16.42 -15.10
C LEU A 204 16.83 -15.31 -14.02
N ALA A 205 16.61 -15.65 -12.75
CA ALA A 205 16.74 -14.69 -11.66
C ALA A 205 18.17 -14.15 -11.54
N PHE A 206 19.17 -15.04 -11.66
CA PHE A 206 20.56 -14.66 -11.49
C PHE A 206 21.12 -13.95 -12.72
N SER A 207 20.94 -14.48 -13.94
CA SER A 207 21.49 -13.93 -15.17
C SER A 207 20.75 -12.66 -15.68
N CYS A 208 19.44 -12.60 -15.43
CA CYS A 208 18.59 -11.49 -15.92
C CYS A 208 18.18 -10.52 -14.82
N SER A 209 18.54 -10.77 -13.56
CA SER A 209 18.17 -9.94 -12.40
C SER A 209 16.67 -9.64 -12.32
N LEU A 210 15.84 -10.64 -12.63
CA LEU A 210 14.38 -10.51 -12.60
C LEU A 210 13.85 -10.44 -11.17
N ARG A 211 12.88 -9.57 -10.93
CA ARG A 211 12.09 -9.65 -9.72
C ARG A 211 11.19 -10.86 -9.76
N ILE A 212 10.85 -11.43 -8.60
CA ILE A 212 10.01 -12.64 -8.53
C ILE A 212 8.67 -12.50 -9.30
N GLY A 213 8.03 -11.33 -9.25
CA GLY A 213 6.80 -11.06 -9.99
C GLY A 213 7.02 -11.00 -11.51
N GLU A 214 8.13 -10.44 -11.97
CA GLU A 214 8.51 -10.38 -13.38
C GLU A 214 8.83 -11.79 -13.91
N LEU A 215 9.58 -12.57 -13.13
CA LEU A 215 9.92 -13.96 -13.46
C LEU A 215 8.67 -14.83 -13.62
N LEU A 216 7.76 -14.78 -12.65
CA LEU A 216 6.53 -15.57 -12.66
C LEU A 216 5.48 -15.04 -13.65
N GLY A 217 5.59 -13.79 -14.07
CA GLY A 217 4.72 -13.14 -15.06
C GLY A 217 5.24 -13.22 -16.49
N LEU A 218 6.37 -13.90 -16.73
CA LEU A 218 6.94 -14.04 -18.07
C LEU A 218 6.06 -14.99 -18.91
N THR A 219 5.68 -14.53 -20.09
CA THR A 219 4.84 -15.26 -21.06
C THR A 219 5.58 -15.41 -22.38
N TRP A 220 5.24 -16.41 -23.20
CA TRP A 220 5.96 -16.71 -24.43
C TRP A 220 5.94 -15.60 -25.48
N ASP A 221 4.94 -14.74 -25.50
CA ASP A 221 4.89 -13.53 -26.34
C ASP A 221 5.95 -12.46 -25.97
N CYS A 222 6.58 -12.62 -24.80
CA CYS A 222 7.64 -11.76 -24.31
C CYS A 222 9.05 -12.35 -24.50
N VAL A 223 9.17 -13.50 -25.18
CA VAL A 223 10.43 -14.28 -25.27
C VAL A 223 10.83 -14.48 -26.72
N GLU A 224 11.98 -13.97 -27.12
CA GLU A 224 12.59 -14.17 -28.45
C GLU A 224 13.76 -15.14 -28.33
N ILE A 225 13.54 -16.40 -28.69
CA ILE A 225 14.50 -17.51 -28.62
C ILE A 225 14.54 -18.32 -29.93
N SER A 226 14.27 -17.67 -31.08
CA SER A 226 14.42 -18.36 -32.36
C SER A 226 15.88 -18.82 -32.57
N PRO A 227 16.12 -19.93 -33.29
CA PRO A 227 17.47 -20.41 -33.59
C PRO A 227 18.37 -19.32 -34.22
N LYS A 228 17.77 -18.48 -35.06
CA LYS A 228 18.45 -17.34 -35.70
C LYS A 228 18.84 -16.29 -34.65
N ALA A 229 18.00 -15.96 -33.71
CA ALA A 229 18.29 -14.98 -32.66
C ALA A 229 19.36 -15.50 -31.70
N ILE A 230 19.32 -16.78 -31.32
CA ILE A 230 20.34 -17.42 -30.49
C ILE A 230 21.69 -17.45 -31.19
N ALA A 231 21.74 -17.88 -32.43
CA ALA A 231 23.00 -17.92 -33.22
C ALA A 231 23.62 -16.52 -33.38
N ALA A 232 22.78 -15.49 -33.45
CA ALA A 232 23.24 -14.10 -33.56
C ALA A 232 23.55 -13.43 -32.21
N GLY A 233 23.39 -14.13 -31.05
CA GLY A 233 23.53 -13.53 -29.73
C GLY A 233 22.45 -12.46 -29.41
N LYS A 234 21.30 -12.54 -30.06
CA LYS A 234 20.18 -11.57 -29.96
C LYS A 234 18.92 -12.14 -29.31
N ALA A 235 19.00 -13.32 -28.70
CA ALA A 235 17.91 -13.86 -27.90
C ALA A 235 17.62 -12.92 -26.72
N TYR A 236 16.35 -12.67 -26.40
CA TYR A 236 15.99 -11.74 -25.34
C TYR A 236 14.64 -12.07 -24.69
N ILE A 237 14.43 -11.50 -23.54
CA ILE A 237 13.12 -11.38 -22.89
C ILE A 237 12.71 -9.91 -22.80
N GLN A 238 11.41 -9.65 -22.97
CA GLN A 238 10.81 -8.34 -22.76
C GLN A 238 10.06 -8.35 -21.44
N VAL A 239 10.59 -7.64 -20.45
CA VAL A 239 9.89 -7.48 -19.16
C VAL A 239 8.84 -6.38 -19.32
N ASN A 240 7.58 -6.75 -19.41
CA ASN A 240 6.43 -5.83 -19.54
C ASN A 240 5.20 -6.30 -18.76
N LYS A 241 5.34 -7.38 -17.99
CA LYS A 241 4.29 -7.97 -17.16
C LYS A 241 4.86 -8.44 -15.83
N GLU A 242 4.02 -8.51 -14.81
CA GLU A 242 4.35 -9.13 -13.53
C GLU A 242 3.16 -9.91 -12.99
N LEU A 243 3.42 -11.07 -12.36
CA LEU A 243 2.43 -11.84 -11.63
C LEU A 243 2.39 -11.36 -10.17
N GLN A 244 1.19 -11.07 -9.67
CA GLN A 244 0.99 -10.64 -8.29
C GLN A 244 -0.19 -11.38 -7.66
N ARG A 245 -0.06 -11.73 -6.37
CA ARG A 245 -1.18 -12.20 -5.57
C ARG A 245 -1.87 -11.00 -4.92
N VAL A 246 -3.18 -10.87 -5.12
CA VAL A 246 -3.99 -9.73 -4.66
C VAL A 246 -5.21 -10.24 -3.90
N SER A 247 -5.69 -9.51 -2.88
CA SER A 247 -6.96 -9.83 -2.26
C SER A 247 -8.12 -9.53 -3.24
N ARG A 248 -9.17 -10.36 -3.22
CA ARG A 248 -10.37 -10.16 -4.06
C ARG A 248 -11.04 -8.83 -3.76
N ASP A 249 -11.08 -8.45 -2.48
CA ASP A 249 -11.63 -7.16 -2.02
C ASP A 249 -10.87 -5.97 -2.64
N THR A 250 -9.52 -6.02 -2.63
CA THR A 250 -8.70 -4.99 -3.26
C THR A 250 -8.92 -4.90 -4.76
N LEU A 251 -9.02 -6.06 -5.44
CA LEU A 251 -9.25 -6.11 -6.87
C LEU A 251 -10.58 -5.43 -7.25
N THR A 252 -11.64 -5.72 -6.49
CA THR A 252 -12.96 -5.11 -6.68
C THR A 252 -12.93 -3.61 -6.37
N LYS A 253 -12.33 -3.20 -5.25
CA LYS A 253 -12.29 -1.79 -4.81
C LYS A 253 -11.47 -0.88 -5.72
N LEU A 254 -10.46 -1.41 -6.41
CA LEU A 254 -9.61 -0.70 -7.37
C LEU A 254 -10.00 -0.96 -8.83
N GLU A 255 -11.19 -1.57 -9.08
CA GLU A 255 -11.74 -1.79 -10.42
C GLU A 255 -10.75 -2.45 -11.38
N SER A 256 -9.95 -3.41 -10.86
CA SER A 256 -8.95 -4.15 -11.64
C SER A 256 -7.93 -3.26 -12.40
N LYS A 257 -7.61 -2.09 -11.90
CA LYS A 257 -6.64 -1.16 -12.49
C LYS A 257 -5.33 -1.87 -12.85
N ASP A 258 -4.85 -1.67 -14.07
CA ASP A 258 -3.60 -2.21 -14.62
C ASP A 258 -3.56 -3.76 -14.74
N VAL A 259 -4.68 -4.47 -14.54
CA VAL A 259 -4.78 -5.92 -14.65
C VAL A 259 -4.98 -6.33 -16.11
N ILE A 260 -4.13 -7.26 -16.57
CA ILE A 260 -4.20 -7.87 -17.92
C ILE A 260 -5.06 -9.13 -17.88
N LEU A 261 -4.83 -9.99 -16.86
CA LEU A 261 -5.52 -11.26 -16.69
C LEU A 261 -5.70 -11.58 -15.21
N VAL A 262 -6.86 -12.07 -14.84
CA VAL A 262 -7.15 -12.64 -13.53
C VAL A 262 -7.18 -14.15 -13.66
N PHE A 263 -6.29 -14.86 -12.96
CA PHE A 263 -6.30 -16.31 -12.97
C PHE A 263 -7.43 -16.85 -12.08
N PRO A 264 -8.06 -17.96 -12.48
CA PRO A 264 -9.05 -18.59 -11.63
C PRO A 264 -8.43 -18.98 -10.29
N PRO A 265 -9.16 -18.82 -9.17
CA PRO A 265 -8.62 -19.18 -7.87
C PRO A 265 -8.50 -20.71 -7.77
N THR A 266 -7.41 -21.17 -7.18
CA THR A 266 -7.17 -22.60 -6.92
C THR A 266 -8.24 -23.24 -6.02
N SER A 267 -8.94 -22.41 -5.21
CA SER A 267 -10.04 -22.81 -4.35
C SER A 267 -11.02 -21.66 -4.17
N SER A 268 -12.32 -21.95 -4.11
CA SER A 268 -13.37 -20.96 -3.83
C SER A 268 -13.22 -20.29 -2.46
N ARG A 269 -12.52 -20.94 -1.51
CA ARG A 269 -12.29 -20.46 -0.14
C ARG A 269 -11.14 -19.46 -0.02
N THR A 270 -10.31 -19.27 -1.06
CA THR A 270 -9.19 -18.33 -0.99
C THR A 270 -9.66 -16.88 -1.08
N SER A 271 -9.20 -16.04 -0.14
CA SER A 271 -9.45 -14.60 -0.14
C SER A 271 -8.61 -13.83 -1.17
N THR A 272 -7.67 -14.51 -1.84
CA THR A 272 -6.74 -13.93 -2.80
C THR A 272 -6.81 -14.62 -4.14
N VAL A 273 -6.45 -13.87 -5.20
CA VAL A 273 -6.30 -14.38 -6.57
C VAL A 273 -4.93 -13.97 -7.12
N GLN A 274 -4.47 -14.67 -8.14
CA GLN A 274 -3.29 -14.27 -8.92
C GLN A 274 -3.75 -13.42 -10.09
N VAL A 275 -3.02 -12.33 -10.34
CA VAL A 275 -3.27 -11.43 -11.46
C VAL A 275 -1.99 -11.19 -12.24
N LEU A 276 -2.10 -11.26 -13.56
CA LEU A 276 -1.06 -10.76 -14.46
C LEU A 276 -1.35 -9.28 -14.72
N LYS A 277 -0.40 -8.42 -14.52
CA LYS A 277 -0.58 -6.96 -14.63
C LYS A 277 0.62 -6.28 -15.26
N ALA A 278 0.43 -5.05 -15.72
CA ALA A 278 1.52 -4.19 -16.16
C ALA A 278 2.46 -3.83 -14.97
N PRO A 279 3.76 -3.62 -15.23
CA PRO A 279 4.69 -3.16 -14.21
C PRO A 279 4.29 -1.78 -13.66
N LYS A 280 4.68 -1.53 -12.40
CA LYS A 280 4.31 -0.31 -11.67
C LYS A 280 4.78 0.99 -12.35
N THR A 281 5.89 0.96 -13.09
CA THR A 281 6.48 2.15 -13.74
C THR A 281 6.89 1.83 -15.17
N ALA A 282 6.81 2.81 -16.06
CA ALA A 282 7.28 2.68 -17.43
C ALA A 282 8.77 2.28 -17.52
N SER A 283 9.60 2.75 -16.58
CA SER A 283 11.03 2.39 -16.50
C SER A 283 11.28 0.92 -16.12
N SER A 284 10.28 0.21 -15.63
CA SER A 284 10.37 -1.24 -15.36
C SER A 284 10.25 -2.05 -16.66
N VAL A 285 9.64 -1.49 -17.71
CA VAL A 285 9.56 -2.13 -19.02
C VAL A 285 10.95 -2.08 -19.67
N ARG A 286 11.52 -3.25 -19.92
CA ARG A 286 12.89 -3.35 -20.45
C ARG A 286 13.11 -4.64 -21.21
N LYS A 287 14.05 -4.59 -22.13
CA LYS A 287 14.58 -5.74 -22.85
C LYS A 287 15.85 -6.23 -22.16
N ILE A 288 15.98 -7.53 -21.98
CA ILE A 288 17.16 -8.18 -21.41
C ILE A 288 17.62 -9.25 -22.38
N PHE A 289 18.86 -9.15 -22.87
CA PHE A 289 19.46 -10.18 -23.71
C PHE A 289 19.84 -11.40 -22.87
N LEU A 290 19.58 -12.57 -23.42
CA LEU A 290 19.77 -13.84 -22.73
C LEU A 290 21.17 -14.41 -23.02
N PRO A 291 21.87 -14.96 -22.01
CA PRO A 291 22.94 -15.88 -22.25
C PRO A 291 22.46 -17.09 -23.08
N ARG A 292 23.31 -17.60 -23.97
CA ARG A 292 22.95 -18.73 -24.84
C ARG A 292 22.41 -19.94 -24.06
N THR A 293 23.06 -20.30 -22.97
CA THR A 293 22.65 -21.42 -22.11
C THR A 293 21.23 -21.24 -21.57
N VAL A 294 20.86 -20.03 -21.14
CA VAL A 294 19.51 -19.73 -20.64
C VAL A 294 18.47 -19.76 -21.77
N ALA A 295 18.83 -19.30 -22.95
CA ALA A 295 17.96 -19.38 -24.13
C ALA A 295 17.70 -20.85 -24.53
N GLU A 296 18.71 -21.71 -24.49
CA GLU A 296 18.59 -23.15 -24.75
C GLU A 296 17.74 -23.85 -23.67
N MET A 297 17.86 -23.49 -22.40
CA MET A 297 16.98 -23.97 -21.34
C MET A 297 15.52 -23.56 -21.56
N LEU A 298 15.26 -22.36 -22.05
CA LEU A 298 13.91 -21.90 -22.37
C LEU A 298 13.30 -22.65 -23.58
N ILE A 299 14.11 -23.02 -24.58
CA ILE A 299 13.64 -23.88 -25.69
C ILE A 299 13.17 -25.22 -25.14
N LYS A 300 14.05 -25.91 -24.40
CA LYS A 300 13.72 -27.21 -23.79
C LYS A 300 12.48 -27.15 -22.93
N TRP A 301 12.34 -26.06 -22.16
CA TRP A 301 11.15 -25.86 -21.32
C TRP A 301 9.89 -25.66 -22.15
N LYS A 302 9.97 -24.90 -23.27
CA LYS A 302 8.87 -24.67 -24.20
C LYS A 302 8.38 -25.96 -24.85
N GLU A 303 9.32 -26.79 -25.32
CA GLU A 303 9.05 -28.09 -25.93
C GLU A 303 8.33 -29.02 -24.93
N GLY A 304 8.84 -29.15 -23.69
CA GLY A 304 8.18 -29.94 -22.66
C GLY A 304 6.79 -29.42 -22.26
N GLN A 305 6.56 -28.12 -22.30
CA GLN A 305 5.20 -27.58 -22.10
C GLN A 305 4.27 -27.92 -23.27
N GLN A 306 4.76 -27.89 -24.49
CA GLN A 306 3.98 -28.24 -25.67
C GLN A 306 3.57 -29.72 -25.63
N GLU A 307 4.48 -30.63 -25.27
CA GLU A 307 4.16 -32.05 -25.10
C GLU A 307 3.05 -32.28 -24.06
N VAL A 308 3.09 -31.53 -22.94
CA VAL A 308 2.05 -31.61 -21.89
C VAL A 308 0.70 -31.12 -22.41
N ILE A 309 0.67 -29.99 -23.15
CA ILE A 309 -0.56 -29.45 -23.75
C ILE A 309 -1.18 -30.46 -24.74
N GLU A 310 -0.36 -31.02 -25.62
CA GLU A 310 -0.78 -32.04 -26.58
C GLU A 310 -1.31 -33.31 -25.88
N ALA A 311 -0.68 -33.74 -24.79
CA ALA A 311 -1.12 -34.90 -24.01
C ALA A 311 -2.44 -34.66 -23.26
N LEU A 312 -2.76 -33.40 -22.90
CA LEU A 312 -4.01 -33.03 -22.25
C LEU A 312 -5.17 -32.84 -23.20
N GLY A 313 -4.92 -32.77 -24.52
CA GLY A 313 -5.96 -32.76 -25.57
C GLY A 313 -6.64 -31.40 -25.77
N ASP A 314 -5.94 -30.32 -25.60
CA ASP A 314 -6.40 -28.96 -25.94
C ASP A 314 -6.09 -28.62 -27.40
#